data_581864f7e92f090fb30592e2da52cbb9
#
_entry.id   581864f7e92f090fb30592e2da52cbb9
#
_cell.length_a   1.000
_cell.length_b   1.000
_cell.length_c   1.000
_cell.angle_alpha   90.00
_cell.angle_beta   90.00
_cell.angle_gamma   90.00
#
_symmetry.space_group_name_H-M   'P 1'
#
loop_
_entity.id
_entity.type
_entity.pdbx_description
1 polymer ?
#
loop_
_entity_poly.entity_id
_entity_poly.type
_entity_poly.pdbx_seq_one_letter_code
_entity_poly.pdbx_strand_id
1 'polypeptide(L)'
;TAGVCGSVIGVMGIVAEISSEWSKSIVNGGISPIYFSILYISLVYYIFWNGNTQFFERSAAVIVAIMAACFLANFFIMMPPPIDIFKGFIPSIPATLAGSDKNTFLVISSMVGTTVFSGLFIIRTTLVKEAGWTLLDYRKQRNDAIVSVSLMFVISASIMAAAAASLHEEGLILSKASQMITLLEPLAGSLAVSIFAIGLIAAGVSSQLPNVLMLPWLICDYSGADRDMSLTKF
;
A
#
# COMPACT_ATOMS: atom_id res chain seq x y z
N THR A 1 8.43 7.96 -16.97
CA THR A 1 7.96 9.22 -16.35
C THR A 1 6.44 9.28 -16.22
N ALA A 2 5.65 9.22 -17.31
CA ALA A 2 4.19 9.30 -17.26
C ALA A 2 3.54 8.25 -16.34
N GLY A 3 4.01 7.00 -16.37
CA GLY A 3 3.49 5.94 -15.51
C GLY A 3 3.71 6.19 -14.02
N VAL A 4 4.87 6.73 -13.64
CA VAL A 4 5.16 7.08 -12.23
C VAL A 4 4.27 8.23 -11.76
N CYS A 5 4.14 9.29 -12.57
CA CYS A 5 3.23 10.38 -12.25
C CYS A 5 1.78 9.91 -12.12
N GLY A 6 1.32 9.06 -13.04
CA GLY A 6 -0.02 8.47 -13.00
C GLY A 6 -0.23 7.62 -11.73
N SER A 7 0.77 6.84 -11.31
CA SER A 7 0.72 6.05 -10.08
C SER A 7 0.61 6.95 -8.84
N VAL A 8 1.43 8.00 -8.76
CA VAL A 8 1.40 8.96 -7.63
C VAL A 8 0.02 9.62 -7.52
N ILE A 9 -0.52 10.15 -8.61
CA ILE A 9 -1.82 10.81 -8.63
C ILE A 9 -2.94 9.82 -8.28
N GLY A 10 -2.91 8.62 -8.88
CA GLY A 10 -3.93 7.60 -8.67
C GLY A 10 -4.00 7.12 -7.22
N VAL A 11 -2.85 6.79 -6.62
CA VAL A 11 -2.81 6.32 -5.22
C VAL A 11 -3.22 7.43 -4.26
N MET A 12 -2.76 8.68 -4.45
CA MET A 12 -3.18 9.80 -3.60
C MET A 12 -4.67 10.09 -3.72
N GLY A 13 -5.25 9.99 -4.92
CA GLY A 13 -6.69 10.12 -5.13
C GLY A 13 -7.48 9.07 -4.35
N ILE A 14 -7.08 7.81 -4.42
CA ILE A 14 -7.72 6.71 -3.68
C ILE A 14 -7.61 6.91 -2.17
N VAL A 15 -6.43 7.27 -1.65
CA VAL A 15 -6.22 7.53 -0.22
C VAL A 15 -7.08 8.69 0.28
N ALA A 16 -7.19 9.76 -0.49
CA ALA A 16 -8.03 10.90 -0.15
C ALA A 16 -9.53 10.54 -0.19
N GLU A 17 -9.95 9.72 -1.14
CA GLU A 17 -11.35 9.23 -1.22
C GLU A 17 -11.68 8.33 -0.02
N ILE A 18 -10.80 7.38 0.34
CA ILE A 18 -10.94 6.53 1.52
C ILE A 18 -11.06 7.37 2.79
N SER A 19 -10.18 8.36 2.93
CA SER A 19 -10.19 9.25 4.10
C SER A 19 -11.47 10.09 4.19
N SER A 20 -11.97 10.54 3.04
CA SER A 20 -13.25 11.25 2.96
C SER A 20 -14.42 10.36 3.37
N GLU A 21 -14.50 9.12 2.87
CA GLU A 21 -15.54 8.17 3.26
C GLU A 21 -15.45 7.84 4.76
N TRP A 22 -14.25 7.58 5.26
CA TRP A 22 -14.07 7.35 6.68
C TRP A 22 -14.46 8.56 7.54
N SER A 23 -14.21 9.78 7.07
CA SER A 23 -14.61 10.99 7.81
C SER A 23 -16.11 11.14 7.96
N LYS A 24 -16.92 10.55 7.07
CA LYS A 24 -18.38 10.58 7.16
C LYS A 24 -18.92 9.76 8.36
N SER A 25 -18.18 8.75 8.80
CA SER A 25 -18.54 7.98 10.00
C SER A 25 -18.23 8.74 11.32
N ILE A 26 -17.42 9.81 11.24
CA ILE A 26 -16.98 10.59 12.41
C ILE A 26 -17.67 11.95 12.46
N VAL A 27 -17.81 12.61 11.31
CA VAL A 27 -18.33 13.99 11.17
C VAL A 27 -19.52 14.00 10.24
N ASN A 28 -20.64 14.50 10.72
CA ASN A 28 -21.84 14.67 9.90
C ASN A 28 -21.54 15.55 8.67
N GLY A 29 -21.68 14.97 7.48
CA GLY A 29 -21.37 15.62 6.20
C GLY A 29 -20.00 15.30 5.62
N GLY A 30 -19.09 14.70 6.38
CA GLY A 30 -17.75 14.32 5.90
C GLY A 30 -16.86 15.50 5.51
N ILE A 31 -15.60 15.19 5.23
CA ILE A 31 -14.59 16.18 4.80
C ILE A 31 -14.28 15.90 3.32
N SER A 32 -14.19 16.95 2.49
CA SER A 32 -13.90 16.80 1.06
C SER A 32 -12.53 16.12 0.84
N PRO A 33 -12.41 15.20 -0.14
CA PRO A 33 -11.15 14.53 -0.49
C PRO A 33 -10.00 15.48 -0.78
N ILE A 34 -10.28 16.69 -1.25
CA ILE A 34 -9.27 17.72 -1.59
C ILE A 34 -8.43 18.07 -0.36
N TYR A 35 -9.05 18.26 0.82
CA TYR A 35 -8.31 18.60 2.03
C TYR A 35 -7.37 17.47 2.48
N PHE A 36 -7.82 16.23 2.33
CA PHE A 36 -6.96 15.06 2.60
C PHE A 36 -5.81 14.95 1.59
N SER A 37 -6.06 15.22 0.31
CA SER A 37 -5.00 15.25 -0.70
C SER A 37 -3.92 16.28 -0.36
N ILE A 38 -4.32 17.50 0.02
CA ILE A 38 -3.38 18.55 0.43
C ILE A 38 -2.60 18.12 1.68
N LEU A 39 -3.27 17.53 2.66
CA LEU A 39 -2.63 17.05 3.89
C LEU A 39 -1.56 16.01 3.59
N TYR A 40 -1.88 14.98 2.78
CA TYR A 40 -0.94 13.89 2.49
C TYR A 40 0.21 14.32 1.59
N ILE A 41 -0.05 15.18 0.61
CA ILE A 41 1.01 15.78 -0.22
C ILE A 41 1.96 16.62 0.66
N SER A 42 1.41 17.43 1.57
CA SER A 42 2.20 18.22 2.50
C SER A 42 3.03 17.35 3.44
N LEU A 43 2.47 16.23 3.92
CA LEU A 43 3.17 15.28 4.77
C LEU A 43 4.32 14.60 4.04
N VAL A 44 4.07 14.11 2.82
CA VAL A 44 5.13 13.50 1.98
C VAL A 44 6.19 14.54 1.67
N TYR A 45 5.82 15.75 1.29
CA TYR A 45 6.74 16.84 1.03
C TYR A 45 7.59 17.18 2.26
N TYR A 46 6.99 17.24 3.46
CA TYR A 46 7.71 17.49 4.71
C TYR A 46 8.76 16.42 5.00
N ILE A 47 8.44 15.15 4.74
CA ILE A 47 9.39 14.04 4.92
C ILE A 47 10.62 14.23 4.00
N PHE A 48 10.40 14.68 2.76
CA PHE A 48 11.49 14.92 1.81
C PHE A 48 12.23 16.23 2.04
N TRP A 49 11.56 17.27 2.57
CA TRP A 49 12.15 18.59 2.81
C TRP A 49 13.40 18.54 3.67
N ASN A 50 13.44 17.67 4.65
CA ASN A 50 14.58 17.56 5.56
C ASN A 50 15.85 16.99 4.91
N GLY A 51 15.78 16.41 3.70
CA GLY A 51 16.92 15.85 2.98
C GLY A 51 17.70 14.78 3.74
N ASN A 52 17.20 14.32 4.88
CA ASN A 52 17.88 13.37 5.75
C ASN A 52 17.38 11.94 5.49
N THR A 53 18.23 11.12 4.91
CA THR A 53 17.94 9.71 4.59
C THR A 53 17.47 8.92 5.83
N GLN A 54 18.08 9.17 7.00
CA GLN A 54 17.67 8.47 8.23
C GLN A 54 16.28 8.87 8.70
N PHE A 55 15.90 10.14 8.55
CA PHE A 55 14.56 10.62 8.87
C PHE A 55 13.53 10.00 7.93
N PHE A 56 13.85 9.96 6.64
CA PHE A 56 13.03 9.30 5.63
C PHE A 56 12.81 7.82 5.95
N GLU A 57 13.88 7.05 6.19
CA GLU A 57 13.79 5.62 6.51
C GLU A 57 12.99 5.35 7.79
N ARG A 58 13.20 6.15 8.84
CA ARG A 58 12.43 6.04 10.09
C ARG A 58 10.96 6.35 9.89
N SER A 59 10.65 7.41 9.15
CA SER A 59 9.25 7.79 8.84
C SER A 59 8.56 6.69 8.04
N ALA A 60 9.22 6.16 7.02
CA ALA A 60 8.71 5.04 6.23
C ALA A 60 8.48 3.79 7.11
N ALA A 61 9.44 3.44 7.97
CA ALA A 61 9.32 2.29 8.86
C ALA A 61 8.15 2.44 9.85
N VAL A 62 7.95 3.63 10.43
CA VAL A 62 6.82 3.90 11.34
C VAL A 62 5.49 3.78 10.61
N ILE A 63 5.35 4.35 9.42
CA ILE A 63 4.11 4.27 8.64
C ILE A 63 3.80 2.81 8.27
N VAL A 64 4.80 2.03 7.83
CA VAL A 64 4.65 0.61 7.52
C VAL A 64 4.31 -0.21 8.77
N ALA A 65 4.89 0.10 9.92
CA ALA A 65 4.57 -0.57 11.19
C ALA A 65 3.11 -0.30 11.61
N ILE A 66 2.63 0.94 11.47
CA ILE A 66 1.22 1.28 11.72
C ILE A 66 0.31 0.51 10.77
N MET A 67 0.63 0.48 9.47
CA MET A 67 -0.10 -0.28 8.47
C MET A 67 -0.19 -1.78 8.85
N ALA A 68 0.95 -2.40 9.17
CA ALA A 68 1.01 -3.80 9.55
C ALA A 68 0.19 -4.09 10.81
N ALA A 69 0.32 -3.25 11.85
CA ALA A 69 -0.44 -3.38 13.10
C ALA A 69 -1.96 -3.26 12.86
N CYS A 70 -2.39 -2.30 12.03
CA CYS A 70 -3.80 -2.10 11.72
C CYS A 70 -4.40 -3.31 10.96
N PHE A 71 -3.70 -3.82 9.95
CA PHE A 71 -4.23 -4.97 9.19
C PHE A 71 -4.23 -6.27 10.00
N LEU A 72 -3.20 -6.51 10.81
CA LEU A 72 -3.19 -7.65 11.73
C LEU A 72 -4.28 -7.55 12.79
N ALA A 73 -4.47 -6.37 13.38
CA ALA A 73 -5.55 -6.15 14.35
C ALA A 73 -6.92 -6.42 13.70
N ASN A 74 -7.14 -5.91 12.49
CA ASN A 74 -8.38 -6.12 11.76
C ASN A 74 -8.62 -7.62 11.44
N PHE A 75 -7.58 -8.34 11.03
CA PHE A 75 -7.65 -9.79 10.81
C PHE A 75 -8.09 -10.54 12.07
N PHE A 76 -7.56 -10.19 13.25
CA PHE A 76 -7.96 -10.82 14.50
C PHE A 76 -9.38 -10.44 14.95
N ILE A 77 -9.84 -9.24 14.62
CA ILE A 77 -11.22 -8.81 14.92
C ILE A 77 -12.22 -9.58 14.05
N MET A 78 -11.91 -9.77 12.77
CA MET A 78 -12.81 -10.39 11.80
C MET A 78 -12.65 -11.91 11.71
N MET A 79 -11.61 -12.47 12.22
CA MET A 79 -11.14 -13.85 12.31
C MET A 79 -12.00 -14.89 11.52
N PRO A 80 -11.73 -15.08 10.22
CA PRO A 80 -12.48 -16.04 9.42
C PRO A 80 -12.18 -17.48 9.86
N PRO A 81 -13.09 -18.42 9.59
CA PRO A 81 -12.86 -19.83 9.91
C PRO A 81 -11.56 -20.34 9.29
N PRO A 82 -10.66 -20.96 10.07
CA PRO A 82 -9.35 -21.40 9.55
C PRO A 82 -9.46 -22.34 8.35
N ILE A 83 -10.50 -23.17 8.31
CA ILE A 83 -10.74 -24.12 7.22
C ILE A 83 -10.93 -23.42 5.87
N ASP A 84 -11.55 -22.26 5.86
CA ASP A 84 -11.83 -21.51 4.62
C ASP A 84 -10.59 -20.77 4.14
N ILE A 85 -9.72 -20.34 5.06
CA ILE A 85 -8.38 -19.83 4.71
C ILE A 85 -7.59 -20.94 4.00
N PHE A 86 -7.57 -22.17 4.54
CA PHE A 86 -6.83 -23.27 3.92
C PHE A 86 -7.41 -23.68 2.56
N LYS A 87 -8.74 -23.69 2.39
CA LYS A 87 -9.38 -23.91 1.08
C LYS A 87 -8.98 -22.85 0.07
N GLY A 88 -8.81 -21.59 0.48
CA GLY A 88 -8.38 -20.48 -0.36
C GLY A 88 -6.96 -20.61 -0.93
N PHE A 89 -6.10 -21.44 -0.33
CA PHE A 89 -4.79 -21.77 -0.89
C PHE A 89 -4.84 -22.74 -2.08
N ILE A 90 -5.98 -23.38 -2.33
CA ILE A 90 -6.14 -24.23 -3.50
C ILE A 90 -6.46 -23.33 -4.70
N PRO A 91 -5.56 -23.22 -5.71
CA PRO A 91 -5.79 -22.34 -6.84
C PRO A 91 -7.03 -22.77 -7.63
N SER A 92 -8.00 -21.89 -7.73
CA SER A 92 -9.16 -22.05 -8.60
C SER A 92 -9.34 -20.79 -9.44
N ILE A 93 -9.57 -20.96 -10.75
CA ILE A 93 -9.85 -19.85 -11.64
C ILE A 93 -11.34 -19.85 -11.91
N PRO A 94 -12.12 -18.92 -11.32
CA PRO A 94 -13.54 -18.83 -11.63
C PRO A 94 -13.73 -18.46 -13.10
N ALA A 95 -14.68 -19.11 -13.75
CA ALA A 95 -14.99 -18.88 -15.18
C ALA A 95 -15.41 -17.42 -15.43
N THR A 96 -16.14 -16.85 -14.47
CA THR A 96 -16.57 -15.44 -14.46
C THR A 96 -16.45 -14.90 -13.04
N LEU A 97 -15.97 -13.66 -12.90
CA LEU A 97 -16.08 -12.95 -11.63
C LEU A 97 -17.54 -12.57 -11.42
N ALA A 98 -18.14 -13.02 -10.33
CA ALA A 98 -19.52 -12.74 -10.00
C ALA A 98 -19.81 -11.22 -10.14
N GLY A 99 -20.81 -10.86 -10.95
CA GLY A 99 -21.26 -9.49 -11.13
C GLY A 99 -20.31 -8.55 -11.91
N SER A 100 -19.31 -9.07 -12.60
CA SER A 100 -18.39 -8.27 -13.39
C SER A 100 -18.26 -8.84 -14.80
N ASP A 101 -18.44 -8.00 -15.82
CA ASP A 101 -18.13 -8.30 -17.23
C ASP A 101 -16.62 -8.35 -17.49
N LYS A 102 -15.80 -8.15 -16.46
CA LYS A 102 -14.34 -8.12 -16.61
C LYS A 102 -13.78 -9.53 -16.76
N ASN A 103 -12.91 -9.69 -17.74
CA ASN A 103 -12.17 -10.92 -17.96
C ASN A 103 -11.31 -11.26 -16.73
N THR A 104 -11.50 -12.44 -16.14
CA THR A 104 -10.78 -12.93 -14.96
C THR A 104 -9.25 -12.85 -15.15
N PHE A 105 -8.75 -13.18 -16.35
CA PHE A 105 -7.33 -13.07 -16.65
C PHE A 105 -6.80 -11.63 -16.63
N LEU A 106 -7.61 -10.67 -17.03
CA LEU A 106 -7.23 -9.25 -16.98
C LEU A 106 -7.10 -8.77 -15.53
N VAL A 107 -7.98 -9.21 -14.65
CA VAL A 107 -7.90 -8.90 -13.21
C VAL A 107 -6.66 -9.54 -12.59
N ILE A 108 -6.41 -10.83 -12.84
CA ILE A 108 -5.22 -11.52 -12.35
C ILE A 108 -3.95 -10.83 -12.88
N SER A 109 -3.90 -10.50 -14.17
CA SER A 109 -2.76 -9.81 -14.77
C SER A 109 -2.51 -8.43 -14.17
N SER A 110 -3.58 -7.68 -13.85
CA SER A 110 -3.44 -6.39 -13.19
C SER A 110 -2.94 -6.50 -11.75
N MET A 111 -3.40 -7.50 -10.99
CA MET A 111 -2.90 -7.79 -9.64
C MET A 111 -1.41 -8.17 -9.67
N VAL A 112 -1.00 -9.05 -10.59
CA VAL A 112 0.42 -9.40 -10.75
C VAL A 112 1.23 -8.18 -11.17
N GLY A 113 0.74 -7.38 -12.12
CA GLY A 113 1.42 -6.19 -12.62
C GLY A 113 1.62 -5.09 -11.56
N THR A 114 0.69 -4.94 -10.63
CA THR A 114 0.84 -4.01 -9.50
C THR A 114 1.79 -4.53 -8.43
N THR A 115 1.85 -5.84 -8.22
CA THR A 115 2.72 -6.46 -7.22
C THR A 115 4.16 -6.60 -7.72
N VAL A 116 4.35 -6.97 -9.01
CA VAL A 116 5.66 -7.15 -9.64
C VAL A 116 5.96 -5.94 -10.53
N PHE A 117 6.00 -4.78 -9.92
CA PHE A 117 6.29 -3.53 -10.62
C PHE A 117 7.80 -3.41 -10.92
N SER A 118 8.15 -3.20 -12.20
CA SER A 118 9.56 -3.13 -12.64
C SER A 118 10.39 -2.07 -11.91
N GLY A 119 9.78 -0.98 -11.50
CA GLY A 119 10.42 0.07 -10.70
C GLY A 119 10.96 -0.41 -9.36
N LEU A 120 10.33 -1.43 -8.73
CA LEU A 120 10.82 -2.00 -7.47
C LEU A 120 12.21 -2.63 -7.63
N PHE A 121 12.48 -3.30 -8.75
CA PHE A 121 13.79 -3.89 -9.01
C PHE A 121 14.87 -2.82 -9.18
N ILE A 122 14.53 -1.71 -9.86
CA ILE A 122 15.43 -0.58 -10.06
C ILE A 122 15.71 0.10 -8.71
N ILE A 123 14.68 0.41 -7.93
CA ILE A 123 14.83 1.01 -6.61
C ILE A 123 15.63 0.10 -5.67
N ARG A 124 15.38 -1.22 -5.70
CA ARG A 124 16.09 -2.16 -4.82
C ARG A 124 17.59 -2.11 -5.02
N THR A 125 18.06 -2.10 -6.26
CA THR A 125 19.50 -1.98 -6.55
C THR A 125 20.09 -0.68 -6.03
N THR A 126 19.35 0.41 -6.14
CA THR A 126 19.75 1.72 -5.64
C THR A 126 19.80 1.72 -4.11
N LEU A 127 18.77 1.23 -3.42
CA LEU A 127 18.73 1.15 -1.96
C LEU A 127 19.88 0.31 -1.39
N VAL A 128 20.21 -0.82 -2.03
CA VAL A 128 21.37 -1.66 -1.65
C VAL A 128 22.68 -0.87 -1.77
N LYS A 129 22.83 -0.08 -2.83
CA LYS A 129 23.99 0.76 -3.05
C LYS A 129 24.08 1.89 -2.01
N GLU A 130 22.98 2.59 -1.74
CA GLU A 130 22.88 3.65 -0.74
C GLU A 130 23.16 3.14 0.70
N ALA A 131 22.70 1.92 1.00
CA ALA A 131 23.01 1.26 2.27
C ALA A 131 24.47 0.81 2.40
N GLY A 132 25.28 1.00 1.35
CA GLY A 132 26.68 0.60 1.31
C GLY A 132 26.90 -0.92 1.37
N TRP A 133 25.87 -1.70 1.03
CA TRP A 133 25.97 -3.16 1.07
C TRP A 133 26.78 -3.70 -0.12
N THR A 134 27.69 -4.60 0.20
CA THR A 134 28.59 -5.27 -0.75
C THR A 134 28.22 -6.74 -0.92
N LEU A 135 28.94 -7.47 -1.76
CA LEU A 135 28.79 -8.93 -1.89
C LEU A 135 29.08 -9.67 -0.59
N LEU A 136 29.87 -9.11 0.32
CA LEU A 136 30.12 -9.67 1.65
C LEU A 136 28.89 -9.61 2.57
N ASP A 137 27.96 -8.68 2.29
CA ASP A 137 26.72 -8.50 3.04
C ASP A 137 25.56 -9.36 2.50
N TYR A 138 25.82 -10.35 1.65
CA TYR A 138 24.80 -11.20 1.04
C TYR A 138 23.82 -11.80 2.07
N ARG A 139 24.31 -12.23 3.24
CA ARG A 139 23.45 -12.77 4.30
C ARG A 139 22.45 -11.71 4.82
N LYS A 140 22.88 -10.46 4.97
CA LYS A 140 22.00 -9.34 5.37
C LYS A 140 20.93 -9.10 4.30
N GLN A 141 21.35 -8.99 3.03
CA GLN A 141 20.45 -8.79 1.91
C GLN A 141 19.40 -9.90 1.80
N ARG A 142 19.82 -11.15 1.95
CA ARG A 142 18.92 -12.30 1.94
C ARG A 142 17.91 -12.26 3.10
N ASN A 143 18.39 -12.00 4.31
CA ASN A 143 17.52 -11.96 5.48
C ASN A 143 16.50 -10.78 5.37
N ASP A 144 16.95 -9.62 4.95
CA ASP A 144 16.08 -8.47 4.68
C ASP A 144 15.01 -8.81 3.64
N ALA A 145 15.39 -9.47 2.54
CA ALA A 145 14.44 -9.91 1.52
C ALA A 145 13.42 -10.91 2.07
N ILE A 146 13.85 -11.92 2.84
CA ILE A 146 12.97 -12.92 3.44
C ILE A 146 11.98 -12.25 4.40
N VAL A 147 12.46 -11.36 5.30
CA VAL A 147 11.61 -10.65 6.25
C VAL A 147 10.60 -9.77 5.52
N SER A 148 11.05 -9.00 4.52
CA SER A 148 10.19 -8.10 3.76
C SER A 148 9.09 -8.86 2.99
N VAL A 149 9.45 -9.96 2.30
CA VAL A 149 8.49 -10.78 1.55
C VAL A 149 7.52 -11.49 2.51
N SER A 150 8.01 -12.01 3.64
CA SER A 150 7.15 -12.67 4.64
C SER A 150 6.15 -11.67 5.25
N LEU A 151 6.61 -10.47 5.59
CA LEU A 151 5.73 -9.41 6.11
C LEU A 151 4.68 -8.99 5.08
N MET A 152 5.09 -8.78 3.83
CA MET A 152 4.18 -8.46 2.73
C MET A 152 3.14 -9.56 2.54
N PHE A 153 3.55 -10.83 2.57
CA PHE A 153 2.62 -11.97 2.45
C PHE A 153 1.62 -12.00 3.60
N VAL A 154 2.08 -11.86 4.85
CA VAL A 154 1.20 -11.88 6.04
C VAL A 154 0.19 -10.73 5.99
N ILE A 155 0.61 -9.51 5.65
CA ILE A 155 -0.28 -8.36 5.56
C ILE A 155 -1.30 -8.57 4.44
N SER A 156 -0.88 -8.99 3.24
CA SER A 156 -1.77 -9.22 2.12
C SER A 156 -2.77 -10.33 2.41
N ALA A 157 -2.32 -11.44 2.99
CA ALA A 157 -3.19 -12.54 3.41
C ALA A 157 -4.20 -12.10 4.48
N SER A 158 -3.79 -11.25 5.42
CA SER A 158 -4.68 -10.69 6.44
C SER A 158 -5.79 -9.83 5.84
N ILE A 159 -5.46 -8.97 4.87
CA ILE A 159 -6.45 -8.14 4.18
C ILE A 159 -7.43 -9.02 3.39
N MET A 160 -6.91 -9.98 2.63
CA MET A 160 -7.73 -10.88 1.83
C MET A 160 -8.67 -11.73 2.69
N ALA A 161 -8.14 -12.27 3.81
CA ALA A 161 -8.94 -13.08 4.74
C ALA A 161 -10.01 -12.25 5.44
N ALA A 162 -9.69 -11.03 5.87
CA ALA A 162 -10.67 -10.12 6.47
C ALA A 162 -11.78 -9.73 5.47
N ALA A 163 -11.41 -9.43 4.21
CA ALA A 163 -12.37 -9.12 3.17
C ALA A 163 -13.25 -10.33 2.81
N ALA A 164 -12.68 -11.53 2.78
CA ALA A 164 -13.44 -12.76 2.53
C ALA A 164 -14.47 -13.03 3.64
N ALA A 165 -14.07 -12.87 4.90
CA ALA A 165 -14.94 -13.11 6.04
C ALA A 165 -16.13 -12.13 6.14
N SER A 166 -15.94 -10.88 5.67
CA SER A 166 -16.95 -9.85 5.84
C SER A 166 -17.81 -9.59 4.61
N LEU A 167 -17.22 -9.66 3.42
CA LEU A 167 -17.89 -9.21 2.20
C LEU A 167 -18.35 -10.37 1.32
N HIS A 168 -17.57 -11.46 1.28
CA HIS A 168 -17.89 -12.58 0.41
C HIS A 168 -19.10 -13.38 0.91
N GLU A 169 -19.23 -13.56 2.22
CA GLU A 169 -20.38 -14.25 2.83
C GLU A 169 -21.70 -13.50 2.58
N GLU A 170 -21.66 -12.16 2.53
CA GLU A 170 -22.82 -11.32 2.24
C GLU A 170 -23.08 -11.16 0.73
N GLY A 171 -22.26 -11.77 -0.13
CA GLY A 171 -22.37 -11.65 -1.59
C GLY A 171 -22.11 -10.22 -2.12
N LEU A 172 -21.45 -9.39 -1.35
CA LEU A 172 -21.18 -7.99 -1.69
C LEU A 172 -19.99 -7.90 -2.65
N ILE A 173 -20.18 -7.16 -3.75
CA ILE A 173 -19.16 -6.94 -4.77
C ILE A 173 -18.65 -5.52 -4.67
N LEU A 174 -17.33 -5.38 -4.48
CA LEU A 174 -16.67 -4.09 -4.42
C LEU A 174 -16.27 -3.62 -5.81
N SER A 175 -16.74 -2.44 -6.20
CA SER A 175 -16.27 -1.74 -7.40
C SER A 175 -15.20 -0.69 -7.10
N LYS A 176 -15.16 -0.17 -5.86
CA LYS A 176 -14.19 0.83 -5.39
C LYS A 176 -13.70 0.50 -3.99
N ALA A 177 -12.43 0.79 -3.71
CA ALA A 177 -11.84 0.60 -2.39
C ALA A 177 -12.53 1.41 -1.28
N SER A 178 -13.03 2.61 -1.60
CA SER A 178 -13.77 3.45 -0.66
C SER A 178 -15.08 2.83 -0.16
N GLN A 179 -15.72 2.00 -0.97
CA GLN A 179 -16.95 1.30 -0.57
C GLN A 179 -16.72 0.29 0.56
N MET A 180 -15.49 -0.19 0.75
CA MET A 180 -15.17 -1.07 1.89
C MET A 180 -15.48 -0.40 3.22
N ILE A 181 -15.25 0.90 3.35
CA ILE A 181 -15.52 1.64 4.58
C ILE A 181 -17.00 1.54 4.96
N THR A 182 -17.88 1.88 4.01
CA THR A 182 -19.34 1.88 4.25
C THR A 182 -19.90 0.48 4.43
N LEU A 183 -19.39 -0.51 3.70
CA LEU A 183 -19.90 -1.88 3.76
C LEU A 183 -19.40 -2.67 4.97
N LEU A 184 -18.20 -2.35 5.49
CA LEU A 184 -17.64 -3.00 6.67
C LEU A 184 -18.25 -2.50 7.99
N GLU A 185 -18.74 -1.27 8.03
CA GLU A 185 -19.23 -0.66 9.27
C GLU A 185 -20.38 -1.45 9.92
N PRO A 186 -21.44 -1.86 9.21
CA PRO A 186 -22.51 -2.68 9.79
C PRO A 186 -22.07 -4.11 10.16
N LEU A 187 -21.01 -4.63 9.54
CA LEU A 187 -20.55 -6.01 9.73
C LEU A 187 -19.53 -6.15 10.86
N ALA A 188 -18.59 -5.23 10.93
CA ALA A 188 -17.43 -5.30 11.83
C ALA A 188 -17.39 -4.21 12.92
N GLY A 189 -18.31 -3.25 12.85
CA GLY A 189 -18.39 -2.10 13.76
C GLY A 189 -17.41 -0.96 13.43
N SER A 190 -17.69 0.20 13.97
CA SER A 190 -16.97 1.45 13.67
C SER A 190 -15.48 1.41 14.04
N LEU A 191 -15.11 0.65 15.09
CA LEU A 191 -13.72 0.50 15.50
C LEU A 191 -12.90 -0.27 14.46
N ALA A 192 -13.39 -1.40 13.99
CA ALA A 192 -12.70 -2.21 12.97
C ALA A 192 -12.55 -1.44 11.66
N VAL A 193 -13.59 -0.72 11.26
CA VAL A 193 -13.56 0.17 10.08
C VAL A 193 -12.52 1.26 10.23
N SER A 194 -12.43 1.89 11.39
CA SER A 194 -11.43 2.94 11.64
C SER A 194 -10.00 2.39 11.59
N ILE A 195 -9.75 1.23 12.21
CA ILE A 195 -8.46 0.55 12.15
C ILE A 195 -8.10 0.19 10.70
N PHE A 196 -9.07 -0.34 9.94
CA PHE A 196 -8.89 -0.68 8.54
C PHE A 196 -8.58 0.55 7.66
N ALA A 197 -9.33 1.64 7.85
CA ALA A 197 -9.12 2.89 7.13
C ALA A 197 -7.72 3.48 7.39
N ILE A 198 -7.29 3.52 8.65
CA ILE A 198 -5.94 3.97 9.03
C ILE A 198 -4.88 3.09 8.36
N GLY A 199 -5.08 1.77 8.34
CA GLY A 199 -4.19 0.84 7.65
C GLY A 199 -4.07 1.12 6.15
N LEU A 200 -5.20 1.35 5.46
CA LEU A 200 -5.23 1.68 4.03
C LEU A 200 -4.57 3.05 3.75
N ILE A 201 -4.83 4.04 4.58
CA ILE A 201 -4.21 5.37 4.47
C ILE A 201 -2.68 5.23 4.62
N ALA A 202 -2.23 4.53 5.65
CA ALA A 202 -0.81 4.27 5.88
C ALA A 202 -0.18 3.51 4.70
N ALA A 203 -0.85 2.50 4.15
CA ALA A 203 -0.40 1.76 2.97
C ALA A 203 -0.23 2.69 1.76
N GLY A 204 -1.21 3.53 1.49
CA GLY A 204 -1.16 4.47 0.37
C GLY A 204 -0.07 5.52 0.53
N VAL A 205 0.06 6.12 1.70
CA VAL A 205 1.10 7.12 1.98
C VAL A 205 2.49 6.49 1.90
N SER A 206 2.71 5.30 2.49
CA SER A 206 4.01 4.62 2.43
C SER A 206 4.42 4.26 0.99
N SER A 207 3.46 3.91 0.14
CA SER A 207 3.71 3.59 -1.27
C SER A 207 4.18 4.81 -2.08
N GLN A 208 3.85 6.03 -1.64
CA GLN A 208 4.29 7.24 -2.33
C GLN A 208 5.78 7.52 -2.12
N LEU A 209 6.33 7.16 -0.98
CA LEU A 209 7.71 7.46 -0.63
C LEU A 209 8.71 6.93 -1.69
N PRO A 210 8.70 5.63 -2.05
CA PRO A 210 9.57 5.12 -3.12
C PRO A 210 9.18 5.64 -4.50
N ASN A 211 7.89 5.87 -4.78
CA ASN A 211 7.44 6.34 -6.09
C ASN A 211 7.95 7.76 -6.39
N VAL A 212 7.96 8.64 -5.41
CA VAL A 212 8.47 10.02 -5.57
C VAL A 212 9.98 10.03 -5.80
N LEU A 213 10.74 9.16 -5.11
CA LEU A 213 12.20 9.07 -5.27
C LEU A 213 12.65 8.44 -6.58
N MET A 214 11.83 7.56 -7.17
CA MET A 214 12.22 6.80 -8.35
C MET A 214 12.61 7.70 -9.52
N LEU A 215 11.83 8.73 -9.78
CA LEU A 215 12.05 9.58 -10.95
C LEU A 215 13.31 10.45 -10.83
N PRO A 216 13.54 11.20 -9.74
CA PRO A 216 14.77 11.94 -9.53
C PRO A 216 16.02 11.04 -9.60
N TRP A 217 15.98 9.88 -8.98
CA TRP A 217 17.12 8.95 -8.99
C TRP A 217 17.45 8.42 -10.39
N LEU A 218 16.45 8.10 -11.20
CA LEU A 218 16.66 7.71 -12.60
C LEU A 218 17.23 8.85 -13.44
N ILE A 219 16.83 10.09 -13.17
CA ILE A 219 17.36 11.28 -13.86
C ILE A 219 18.82 11.50 -13.45
N CYS A 220 19.15 11.39 -12.16
CA CYS A 220 20.53 11.50 -11.68
C CYS A 220 21.41 10.42 -12.30
N ASP A 221 20.96 9.17 -12.39
CA ASP A 221 21.70 8.09 -13.04
C ASP A 221 21.95 8.35 -14.52
N TYR A 222 20.93 8.83 -15.22
CA TYR A 222 21.08 9.16 -16.64
C TYR A 222 22.02 10.34 -16.89
N SER A 223 22.00 11.34 -16.02
CA SER A 223 22.82 12.53 -16.14
C SER A 223 24.22 12.41 -15.52
N GLY A 224 24.51 11.29 -14.82
CA GLY A 224 25.73 11.11 -14.05
C GLY A 224 25.87 12.05 -12.84
N ALA A 225 24.75 12.61 -12.36
CA ALA A 225 24.71 13.47 -11.19
C ALA A 225 24.67 12.65 -9.89
N ASP A 226 25.19 13.24 -8.81
CA ASP A 226 25.10 12.64 -7.49
C ASP A 226 23.65 12.56 -7.02
N ARG A 227 23.29 11.44 -6.36
CA ARG A 227 21.96 11.16 -5.83
C ARG A 227 21.76 11.67 -4.40
N ASP A 228 22.52 12.65 -3.98
CA ASP A 228 22.45 13.20 -2.62
C ASP A 228 21.14 13.98 -2.43
N MET A 229 20.27 13.48 -1.55
CA MET A 229 18.99 14.13 -1.23
C MET A 229 19.17 15.47 -0.51
N SER A 230 20.37 15.78 0.00
CA SER A 230 20.70 17.07 0.63
C SER A 230 20.97 18.18 -0.38
N LEU A 231 21.18 17.83 -1.65
CA LEU A 231 21.45 18.80 -2.69
C LEU A 231 20.16 19.51 -3.14
N THR A 232 20.20 20.83 -3.18
CA THR A 232 19.10 21.73 -3.57
C THR A 232 18.57 21.50 -5.01
N LYS A 233 19.12 20.53 -5.74
CA LYS A 233 18.75 20.15 -7.12
C LYS A 233 17.85 18.92 -7.20
N PHE A 234 17.45 18.36 -6.06
CA PHE A 234 16.46 17.28 -5.96
C PHE A 234 15.04 17.79 -6.04
#